data_3ee585994d450c18801fc82bde801bad
#
_entry.id   3ee585994d450c18801fc82bde801bad
#
_cell.length_a   1.000
_cell.length_b   1.000
_cell.length_c   1.000
_cell.angle_alpha   90.00
_cell.angle_beta   90.00
_cell.angle_gamma   90.00
#
_symmetry.space_group_name_H-M   'P 1'
#
loop_
_entity.id
_entity.type
_entity.pdbx_description
1 polymer ?
#
loop_
_entity_poly.entity_id
_entity_poly.type
_entity_poly.pdbx_seq_one_letter_code
_entity_poly.pdbx_strand_id
1 'polypeptide(L)'
;MERSIASLIFSSSKTVILDDPSLNVRDPLLLKKILKQPDLAIVDTRLKIPLKSKIFNNSSRKIYLFTSIKNTTKKYKKNVTIVYMETIDKRINISKCMKYLADQDINNIFIEAGPTLIKSFLKKSLIDEMILYISPKIIGSTGRTFSGVT
;
A
#
# COMPACT_ATOMS: atom_id res chain seq x y z
N MET A 1 6.78 -13.43 -6.00
CA MET A 1 6.06 -13.65 -7.26
C MET A 1 4.93 -12.64 -7.41
N GLU A 2 4.06 -12.47 -6.45
CA GLU A 2 2.85 -11.63 -6.52
C GLU A 2 3.12 -10.16 -6.90
N ARG A 3 4.17 -9.56 -6.34
CA ARG A 3 4.57 -8.20 -6.69
C ARG A 3 4.97 -8.01 -8.16
N SER A 4 5.47 -9.07 -8.83
CA SER A 4 5.94 -8.97 -10.22
C SER A 4 4.82 -8.98 -11.26
N ILE A 5 3.63 -9.43 -10.88
CA ILE A 5 2.44 -9.45 -11.74
C ILE A 5 1.48 -8.28 -11.44
N ALA A 6 1.70 -7.58 -10.34
CA ALA A 6 0.88 -6.44 -9.96
C ALA A 6 1.26 -5.17 -10.74
N SER A 7 0.28 -4.40 -11.14
CA SER A 7 0.49 -3.04 -11.68
C SER A 7 0.85 -2.06 -10.57
N LEU A 8 0.33 -2.29 -9.36
CA LEU A 8 0.51 -1.44 -8.21
C LEU A 8 0.52 -2.24 -6.90
N ILE A 9 1.36 -1.83 -5.94
CA ILE A 9 1.33 -2.31 -4.56
C ILE A 9 0.59 -1.28 -3.71
N PHE A 10 -0.42 -1.72 -2.95
CA PHE A 10 -1.17 -0.87 -2.04
C PHE A 10 -0.81 -1.18 -0.59
N SER A 11 -0.44 -0.15 0.18
CA SER A 11 -0.02 -0.31 1.58
C SER A 11 -0.47 0.86 2.48
N SER A 12 0.00 0.89 3.71
CA SER A 12 -0.31 1.93 4.70
C SER A 12 0.94 2.61 5.25
N SER A 13 0.79 3.85 5.72
CA SER A 13 1.86 4.57 6.42
C SER A 13 2.36 3.82 7.66
N LYS A 14 1.48 3.06 8.34
CA LYS A 14 1.89 2.27 9.49
C LYS A 14 2.91 1.20 9.12
N THR A 15 2.70 0.47 8.03
CA THR A 15 3.65 -0.51 7.50
C THR A 15 4.97 0.15 7.13
N VAL A 16 4.90 1.29 6.43
CA VAL A 16 6.11 2.01 6.00
C VAL A 16 6.91 2.55 7.19
N ILE A 17 6.26 3.11 8.19
CA ILE A 17 6.93 3.69 9.36
C ILE A 17 7.56 2.61 10.26
N LEU A 18 6.90 1.46 10.40
CA LEU A 18 7.41 0.38 11.27
C LEU A 18 8.55 -0.41 10.65
N ASP A 19 8.43 -0.74 9.36
CA ASP A 19 9.31 -1.73 8.72
C ASP A 19 10.26 -1.11 7.70
N ASP A 20 10.05 0.18 7.33
CA ASP A 20 10.76 0.91 6.27
C ASP A 20 11.03 0.03 5.01
N PRO A 21 10.00 -0.63 4.46
CA PRO A 21 10.16 -1.53 3.35
C PRO A 21 10.37 -0.76 2.04
N SER A 22 11.07 -1.36 1.08
CA SER A 22 11.16 -0.78 -0.28
C SER A 22 9.91 -1.05 -1.12
N LEU A 23 9.10 -2.06 -0.77
CA LEU A 23 7.90 -2.49 -1.51
C LEU A 23 8.14 -2.61 -3.02
N ASN A 24 9.16 -3.36 -3.39
CA ASN A 24 9.58 -3.57 -4.77
C ASN A 24 9.83 -5.05 -5.06
N VAL A 25 9.90 -5.42 -6.33
CA VAL A 25 10.38 -6.72 -6.79
C VAL A 25 11.90 -6.76 -6.61
N ARG A 26 12.42 -7.81 -5.94
CA ARG A 26 13.85 -7.94 -5.61
C ARG A 26 14.51 -9.15 -6.25
N ASP A 27 13.72 -10.18 -6.58
CA ASP A 27 14.23 -11.41 -7.18
C ASP A 27 14.85 -11.10 -8.55
N PRO A 28 16.15 -11.42 -8.78
CA PRO A 28 16.84 -11.13 -10.03
C PRO A 28 16.19 -11.81 -11.25
N LEU A 29 15.59 -12.98 -11.08
CA LEU A 29 14.92 -13.69 -12.18
C LEU A 29 13.61 -12.99 -12.56
N LEU A 30 12.88 -12.48 -11.56
CA LEU A 30 11.64 -11.73 -11.79
C LEU A 30 11.93 -10.33 -12.34
N LEU A 31 13.02 -9.68 -11.91
CA LEU A 31 13.43 -8.38 -12.44
C LEU A 31 13.68 -8.39 -13.94
N LYS A 32 14.19 -9.52 -14.48
CA LYS A 32 14.39 -9.67 -15.94
C LYS A 32 13.08 -9.79 -16.71
N LYS A 33 11.97 -10.11 -16.05
CA LYS A 33 10.64 -10.36 -16.66
C LYS A 33 9.71 -9.16 -16.60
N ILE A 34 9.98 -8.18 -15.75
CA ILE A 34 9.15 -6.99 -15.60
C ILE A 34 9.74 -5.81 -16.37
N LEU A 35 8.89 -5.05 -17.06
CA LEU A 35 9.30 -3.84 -17.78
C LEU A 35 9.61 -2.68 -16.82
N LYS A 36 8.88 -2.59 -15.71
CA LYS A 36 9.07 -1.61 -14.64
C LYS A 36 8.67 -2.18 -13.30
N GLN A 37 9.15 -1.57 -12.21
CA GLN A 37 8.66 -1.85 -10.87
C GLN A 37 7.16 -1.48 -10.76
N PRO A 38 6.36 -2.24 -9.99
CA PRO A 38 4.97 -1.85 -9.73
C PRO A 38 4.90 -0.46 -9.10
N ASP A 39 3.91 0.31 -9.50
CA ASP A 39 3.62 1.58 -8.87
C ASP A 39 3.23 1.38 -7.40
N LEU A 40 3.17 2.42 -6.61
CA LEU A 40 2.91 2.32 -5.18
C LEU A 40 1.77 3.25 -4.77
N ALA A 41 0.83 2.76 -3.99
CA ALA A 41 -0.19 3.56 -3.34
C ALA A 41 -0.11 3.38 -1.82
N ILE A 42 -0.09 4.47 -1.09
CA ILE A 42 0.01 4.46 0.37
C ILE A 42 -1.09 5.32 0.98
N VAL A 43 -1.83 4.76 1.92
CA VAL A 43 -2.72 5.54 2.78
C VAL A 43 -1.89 6.17 3.91
N ASP A 44 -1.67 7.47 3.80
CA ASP A 44 -1.00 8.28 4.83
C ASP A 44 -1.86 9.48 5.21
N THR A 45 -2.91 9.23 5.96
CA THR A 45 -3.95 10.21 6.33
C THR A 45 -3.38 11.54 6.79
N ARG A 46 -2.25 11.53 7.49
CA ARG A 46 -1.64 12.72 8.10
C ARG A 46 -0.26 13.06 7.55
N LEU A 47 0.15 12.48 6.44
CA LEU A 47 1.49 12.62 5.84
C LEU A 47 2.62 12.42 6.85
N LYS A 48 2.55 11.34 7.63
CA LYS A 48 3.53 11.02 8.68
C LYS A 48 4.78 10.31 8.17
N ILE A 49 4.75 9.76 6.98
CA ILE A 49 5.91 9.04 6.42
C ILE A 49 7.10 10.00 6.30
N PRO A 50 8.27 9.63 6.83
CA PRO A 50 9.50 10.40 6.66
C PRO A 50 9.91 10.46 5.19
N LEU A 51 10.35 11.63 4.71
CA LEU A 51 10.80 11.81 3.32
C LEU A 51 12.00 10.94 2.94
N LYS A 52 12.78 10.48 3.93
CA LYS A 52 13.93 9.58 3.77
C LYS A 52 13.57 8.10 3.67
N SER A 53 12.28 7.73 3.81
CA SER A 53 11.85 6.33 3.78
C SER A 53 12.20 5.68 2.44
N LYS A 54 12.56 4.40 2.47
CA LYS A 54 13.05 3.60 1.32
C LYS A 54 12.08 3.56 0.15
N ILE A 55 10.76 3.69 0.41
CA ILE A 55 9.76 3.74 -0.65
C ILE A 55 10.01 4.86 -1.67
N PHE A 56 10.64 5.97 -1.25
CA PHE A 56 10.93 7.12 -2.10
C PHE A 56 12.26 7.02 -2.86
N ASN A 57 13.06 5.97 -2.64
CA ASN A 57 14.37 5.83 -3.30
C ASN A 57 14.26 5.46 -4.78
N ASN A 58 13.19 4.78 -5.17
CA ASN A 58 12.96 4.42 -6.57
C ASN A 58 12.16 5.50 -7.29
N SER A 59 12.79 6.22 -8.22
CA SER A 59 12.18 7.29 -9.01
C SER A 59 11.50 6.80 -10.30
N SER A 60 11.68 5.52 -10.69
CA SER A 60 11.15 4.98 -11.94
C SER A 60 9.67 4.56 -11.85
N ARG A 61 9.08 4.50 -10.65
CA ARG A 61 7.67 4.18 -10.43
C ARG A 61 6.89 5.38 -9.93
N LYS A 62 5.60 5.43 -10.18
CA LYS A 62 4.70 6.41 -9.58
C LYS A 62 4.37 6.02 -8.14
N ILE A 63 4.20 7.02 -7.29
CA ILE A 63 3.79 6.83 -5.88
C ILE A 63 2.59 7.73 -5.61
N TYR A 64 1.47 7.15 -5.22
CA TYR A 64 0.26 7.86 -4.84
C TYR A 64 0.15 7.88 -3.32
N LEU A 65 0.16 9.06 -2.70
CA LEU A 65 -0.06 9.24 -1.27
C LEU A 65 -1.48 9.75 -1.03
N PHE A 66 -2.35 8.87 -0.56
CA PHE A 66 -3.71 9.23 -0.18
C PHE A 66 -3.72 9.86 1.21
N THR A 67 -4.16 11.10 1.31
CA THR A 67 -4.10 11.88 2.55
C THR A 67 -5.35 12.74 2.75
N SER A 68 -5.63 13.11 4.00
CA SER A 68 -6.65 14.11 4.34
C SER A 68 -6.09 15.53 4.49
N ILE A 69 -4.81 15.71 4.22
CA ILE A 69 -4.16 17.03 4.25
C ILE A 69 -4.31 17.69 2.88
N LYS A 70 -5.06 18.80 2.81
CA LYS A 70 -5.29 19.54 1.56
C LYS A 70 -4.01 20.22 1.06
N ASN A 71 -3.28 20.84 1.97
CA ASN A 71 -2.07 21.59 1.64
C ASN A 71 -0.90 21.08 2.47
N THR A 72 0.23 20.83 1.85
CA THR A 72 1.45 20.39 2.54
C THR A 72 2.64 21.22 2.09
N THR A 73 3.50 21.54 3.05
CA THR A 73 4.81 22.18 2.80
C THR A 73 5.90 21.14 2.50
N LYS A 74 5.61 19.85 2.67
CA LYS A 74 6.58 18.77 2.37
C LYS A 74 6.87 18.73 0.87
N LYS A 75 8.15 18.74 0.53
CA LYS A 75 8.61 18.63 -0.87
C LYS A 75 8.89 17.16 -1.19
N TYR A 76 8.03 16.57 -1.99
CA TYR A 76 8.21 15.21 -2.52
C TYR A 76 8.91 15.23 -3.89
N LYS A 77 9.46 14.09 -4.29
CA LYS A 77 10.02 13.90 -5.65
C LYS A 77 8.92 13.98 -6.71
N LYS A 78 9.29 14.25 -7.97
CA LYS A 78 8.36 14.40 -9.10
C LYS A 78 7.46 13.20 -9.37
N ASN A 79 7.90 12.00 -8.99
CA ASN A 79 7.15 10.77 -9.16
C ASN A 79 6.13 10.50 -8.02
N VAL A 80 6.00 11.40 -7.06
CA VAL A 80 5.05 11.29 -5.95
C VAL A 80 3.87 12.22 -6.21
N THR A 81 2.67 11.65 -6.26
CA THR A 81 1.40 12.38 -6.38
C THR A 81 0.69 12.37 -5.03
N ILE A 82 0.41 13.54 -4.49
CA ILE A 82 -0.41 13.70 -3.29
C ILE A 82 -1.88 13.73 -3.72
N VAL A 83 -2.67 12.78 -3.22
CA VAL A 83 -4.09 12.67 -3.54
C VAL A 83 -4.90 12.98 -2.29
N TYR A 84 -5.56 14.14 -2.30
CA TYR A 84 -6.45 14.49 -1.21
C TYR A 84 -7.69 13.61 -1.22
N MET A 85 -8.03 13.07 -0.05
CA MET A 85 -9.24 12.29 0.18
C MET A 85 -9.93 12.74 1.46
N GLU A 86 -11.22 12.93 1.40
CA GLU A 86 -12.03 13.14 2.58
C GLU A 86 -12.01 11.93 3.50
N THR A 87 -12.10 12.17 4.79
CA THR A 87 -12.19 11.10 5.80
C THR A 87 -13.63 10.89 6.24
N ILE A 88 -13.97 9.62 6.49
CA ILE A 88 -15.16 9.19 7.21
C ILE A 88 -14.64 8.53 8.50
N ASP A 89 -15.13 8.96 9.65
CA ASP A 89 -14.67 8.48 10.97
C ASP A 89 -13.14 8.52 11.13
N LYS A 90 -12.53 9.63 10.73
CA LYS A 90 -11.06 9.86 10.77
C LYS A 90 -10.26 8.90 9.89
N ARG A 91 -10.89 8.17 8.97
CA ARG A 91 -10.25 7.23 8.05
C ARG A 91 -10.51 7.62 6.60
N ILE A 92 -9.53 7.44 5.75
CA ILE A 92 -9.67 7.61 4.32
C ILE A 92 -10.60 6.54 3.75
N ASN A 93 -11.50 6.93 2.87
CA ASN A 93 -12.41 6.01 2.20
C ASN A 93 -11.67 5.20 1.12
N ILE A 94 -11.46 3.91 1.40
CA ILE A 94 -10.72 3.01 0.52
C ILE A 94 -11.42 2.82 -0.83
N SER A 95 -12.76 2.81 -0.88
CA SER A 95 -13.47 2.71 -2.17
C SER A 95 -13.19 3.91 -3.08
N LYS A 96 -13.07 5.12 -2.50
CA LYS A 96 -12.67 6.32 -3.28
C LYS A 96 -11.23 6.22 -3.77
N CYS A 97 -10.32 5.59 -2.98
CA CYS A 97 -8.95 5.34 -3.41
C CYS A 97 -8.91 4.37 -4.60
N MET A 98 -9.70 3.27 -4.53
CA MET A 98 -9.79 2.29 -5.62
C MET A 98 -10.34 2.93 -6.90
N LYS A 99 -11.40 3.73 -6.78
CA LYS A 99 -11.95 4.46 -7.92
C LYS A 99 -10.90 5.38 -8.55
N TYR A 100 -10.20 6.17 -7.74
CA TYR A 100 -9.12 7.03 -8.24
C TYR A 100 -8.05 6.25 -9.00
N LEU A 101 -7.62 5.08 -8.49
CA LEU A 101 -6.62 4.24 -9.13
C LEU A 101 -7.13 3.63 -10.43
N ALA A 102 -8.40 3.22 -10.48
CA ALA A 102 -9.03 2.75 -11.71
C ALA A 102 -9.07 3.85 -12.79
N ASP A 103 -9.37 5.11 -12.40
CA ASP A 103 -9.32 6.27 -13.30
C ASP A 103 -7.88 6.59 -13.79
N GLN A 104 -6.85 5.96 -13.21
CA GLN A 104 -5.45 6.00 -13.65
C GLN A 104 -5.03 4.74 -14.43
N ASP A 105 -5.97 3.95 -14.95
CA ASP A 105 -5.76 2.69 -15.68
C ASP A 105 -5.03 1.61 -14.87
N ILE A 106 -5.16 1.63 -13.54
CA ILE A 106 -4.57 0.63 -12.65
C ILE A 106 -5.60 -0.46 -12.36
N ASN A 107 -5.41 -1.64 -12.96
CA ASN A 107 -6.38 -2.74 -12.95
C ASN A 107 -5.98 -3.93 -12.06
N ASN A 108 -4.70 -4.04 -11.70
CA ASN A 108 -4.19 -5.15 -10.87
C ASN A 108 -3.43 -4.58 -9.67
N ILE A 109 -4.01 -4.76 -8.47
CA ILE A 109 -3.50 -4.19 -7.22
C ILE A 109 -3.17 -5.29 -6.24
N PHE A 110 -1.91 -5.38 -5.82
CA PHE A 110 -1.47 -6.24 -4.74
C PHE A 110 -1.49 -5.48 -3.40
N ILE A 111 -2.33 -5.93 -2.47
CA ILE A 111 -2.45 -5.30 -1.15
C ILE A 111 -1.46 -5.96 -0.18
N GLU A 112 -0.49 -5.19 0.27
CA GLU A 112 0.52 -5.62 1.24
C GLU A 112 0.49 -4.68 2.44
N ALA A 113 -0.30 -5.03 3.45
CA ALA A 113 -0.58 -4.16 4.58
C ALA A 113 -0.91 -4.92 5.86
N GLY A 114 -0.88 -4.22 6.98
CA GLY A 114 -1.29 -4.78 8.26
C GLY A 114 -2.81 -4.99 8.36
N PRO A 115 -3.27 -5.70 9.42
CA PRO A 115 -4.64 -6.19 9.56
C PRO A 115 -5.71 -5.07 9.51
N THR A 116 -5.39 -3.88 9.98
CA THR A 116 -6.34 -2.76 9.97
C THR A 116 -6.77 -2.34 8.57
N LEU A 117 -5.81 -2.27 7.62
CA LEU A 117 -6.11 -1.90 6.24
C LEU A 117 -6.78 -3.06 5.52
N ILE A 118 -6.29 -4.30 5.69
CA ILE A 118 -6.91 -5.51 5.14
C ILE A 118 -8.37 -5.63 5.59
N LYS A 119 -8.67 -5.41 6.89
CA LYS A 119 -10.05 -5.39 7.39
C LYS A 119 -10.93 -4.36 6.66
N SER A 120 -10.38 -3.20 6.31
CA SER A 120 -11.11 -2.17 5.57
C SER A 120 -11.49 -2.60 4.15
N PHE A 121 -10.60 -3.34 3.48
CA PHE A 121 -10.87 -3.92 2.17
C PHE A 121 -11.91 -5.05 2.25
N LEU A 122 -11.77 -5.96 3.22
CA LEU A 122 -12.72 -7.07 3.44
C LEU A 122 -14.13 -6.55 3.73
N LYS A 123 -14.28 -5.58 4.64
CA LYS A 123 -15.59 -4.99 4.96
C LYS A 123 -16.30 -4.33 3.77
N LYS A 124 -15.58 -4.00 2.71
CA LYS A 124 -16.12 -3.35 1.52
C LYS A 124 -16.18 -4.28 0.32
N SER A 125 -15.89 -5.58 0.53
CA SER A 125 -15.85 -6.59 -0.54
C SER A 125 -14.99 -6.16 -1.73
N LEU A 126 -13.79 -5.59 -1.44
CA LEU A 126 -12.83 -5.09 -2.44
C LEU A 126 -11.63 -6.03 -2.61
N ILE A 127 -11.78 -7.31 -2.31
CA ILE A 127 -10.75 -8.33 -2.46
C ILE A 127 -11.31 -9.44 -3.34
N ASP A 128 -10.66 -9.68 -4.46
CA ASP A 128 -11.01 -10.75 -5.39
C ASP A 128 -10.28 -12.05 -5.02
N GLU A 129 -9.03 -11.96 -4.58
CA GLU A 129 -8.18 -13.09 -4.22
C GLU A 129 -7.40 -12.83 -2.94
N MET A 130 -7.22 -13.85 -2.10
CA MET A 130 -6.44 -13.76 -0.87
C MET A 130 -5.39 -14.86 -0.82
N ILE A 131 -4.13 -14.48 -0.66
CA ILE A 131 -3.00 -15.40 -0.53
C ILE A 131 -2.57 -15.45 0.94
N LEU A 132 -2.65 -16.62 1.57
CA LEU A 132 -2.26 -16.85 2.96
C LEU A 132 -0.99 -17.67 3.02
N TYR A 133 0.06 -17.13 3.61
CA TYR A 133 1.28 -17.87 3.94
C TYR A 133 1.20 -18.37 5.39
N ILE A 134 1.09 -19.69 5.55
CA ILE A 134 0.96 -20.32 6.86
C ILE A 134 2.31 -20.92 7.26
N SER A 135 2.89 -20.42 8.37
CA SER A 135 4.09 -21.03 8.96
C SER A 135 3.69 -22.12 9.96
N PRO A 136 4.36 -23.28 9.99
CA PRO A 136 4.10 -24.34 10.96
C PRO A 136 4.65 -24.02 12.37
N LYS A 137 4.66 -22.73 12.76
CA LYS A 137 5.12 -22.27 14.08
C LYS A 137 3.93 -21.89 14.95
N ILE A 138 3.92 -22.37 16.19
CA ILE A 138 2.94 -21.96 17.22
C ILE A 138 3.50 -20.74 17.93
N ILE A 139 2.77 -19.62 17.87
CA ILE A 139 3.21 -18.33 18.45
C ILE A 139 2.55 -18.07 19.83
N GLY A 140 1.61 -18.91 20.26
CA GLY A 140 0.88 -18.72 21.52
C GLY A 140 -0.01 -17.45 21.54
N SER A 141 -0.36 -17.00 22.74
CA SER A 141 -1.32 -15.90 22.97
C SER A 141 -0.79 -14.50 22.64
N THR A 142 0.53 -14.34 22.43
CA THR A 142 1.16 -13.06 22.11
C THR A 142 1.12 -12.73 20.61
N GLY A 143 0.67 -13.67 19.79
CA GLY A 143 0.50 -13.46 18.35
C GLY A 143 -0.55 -12.40 18.04
N ARG A 144 -0.33 -11.62 16.97
CA ARG A 144 -1.35 -10.70 16.47
C ARG A 144 -2.40 -11.49 15.70
N THR A 145 -3.66 -11.33 16.06
CA THR A 145 -4.77 -11.91 15.30
C THR A 145 -4.87 -11.26 13.91
N PHE A 146 -5.01 -12.10 12.90
CA PHE A 146 -5.14 -11.66 11.51
C PHE A 146 -6.46 -10.91 11.28
N SER A 147 -7.53 -11.37 11.88
CA SER A 147 -8.83 -11.02 11.37
C SER A 147 -9.43 -9.78 12.01
N GLY A 148 -9.53 -9.68 13.28
CA GLY A 148 -10.47 -8.68 13.81
C GLY A 148 -11.78 -8.60 12.96
N VAL A 149 -12.08 -9.61 12.15
CA VAL A 149 -13.33 -9.83 11.43
C VAL A 149 -14.07 -10.87 12.26
N THR A 150 -14.90 -10.40 13.13
CA THR A 150 -16.00 -11.13 13.75
C THR A 150 -17.26 -10.70 13.03
#